data_09fb150f25dca05ee4719f8094d17710
#
_entry.id   09fb150f25dca05ee4719f8094d17710
#
_cell.length_a   1.000
_cell.length_b   1.000
_cell.length_c   1.000
_cell.angle_alpha   90.00
_cell.angle_beta   90.00
_cell.angle_gamma   90.00
#
_symmetry.space_group_name_H-M   'P 1'
#
loop_
_entity.id
_entity.type
_entity.pdbx_description
1 polymer ?
#
loop_
_entity_poly.entity_id
_entity_poly.type
_entity_poly.pdbx_seq_one_letter_code
_entity_poly.pdbx_strand_id
1 'polypeptide(L)'
;NGYRTGMTGKWHLSETKELKNPKEQLLWLSHRKDNNVFAPLKSYPSNRGFEQHWGVIWGVINFFDPFSLVHNEKEIKNVPDDFYMTDFITDKSIDLIDEFSKDQNPFFLYVAHTAPHWPLHALPEDIVKYKGVYDEGWNKLRENRYKGLIEKGIIKPETAPLAKNESGKLWAENKEKAWESKHMEAHAAMVDRMDQGIGRLIDKLKKTGEYKNTLILFLTDNGASSERGYPPGFDRPGHN
;
A
#
# COMPACT_ATOMS: atom_id res chain seq x y z
N ASN A 1 -2.71 12.44 -25.69
CA ASN A 1 -4.15 12.15 -25.62
C ASN A 1 -4.96 13.24 -24.92
N GLY A 2 -4.30 14.32 -24.43
CA GLY A 2 -4.95 15.45 -23.78
C GLY A 2 -5.34 15.21 -22.31
N TYR A 3 -4.96 14.08 -21.71
CA TYR A 3 -5.17 13.84 -20.30
C TYR A 3 -4.01 14.41 -19.46
N ARG A 4 -4.33 15.03 -18.32
CA ARG A 4 -3.38 15.23 -17.23
C ARG A 4 -3.13 13.86 -16.59
N THR A 5 -1.91 13.55 -16.21
CA THR A 5 -1.58 12.21 -15.72
C THR A 5 -0.82 12.27 -14.40
N GLY A 6 -1.34 11.61 -13.39
CA GLY A 6 -0.74 11.53 -12.06
C GLY A 6 -0.63 10.10 -11.54
N MET A 7 0.39 9.86 -10.74
CA MET A 7 0.53 8.62 -10.00
C MET A 7 0.98 8.91 -8.57
N THR A 8 0.39 8.22 -7.61
CA THR A 8 0.83 8.27 -6.21
C THR A 8 1.06 6.86 -5.68
N GLY A 9 2.06 6.70 -4.83
CA GLY A 9 2.32 5.43 -4.18
C GLY A 9 3.43 4.58 -4.82
N LYS A 10 3.25 3.27 -4.85
CA LYS A 10 4.27 2.29 -5.20
C LYS A 10 4.39 2.09 -6.71
N TRP A 11 5.62 2.24 -7.24
CA TRP A 11 5.92 1.93 -8.63
C TRP A 11 6.34 0.48 -8.85
N HIS A 12 7.44 0.04 -8.27
CA HIS A 12 8.02 -1.31 -8.29
C HIS A 12 8.22 -1.93 -9.71
N LEU A 13 8.29 -1.10 -10.75
CA LEU A 13 8.53 -1.54 -12.13
C LEU A 13 9.88 -1.09 -12.69
N SER A 14 10.75 -0.54 -11.82
CA SER A 14 12.10 -0.16 -12.19
C SER A 14 13.07 -1.28 -11.92
N GLU A 15 13.98 -1.51 -12.86
CA GLU A 15 15.12 -2.41 -12.65
C GLU A 15 16.04 -1.81 -11.59
N THR A 16 16.10 -2.45 -10.44
CA THR A 16 17.04 -2.08 -9.39
C THR A 16 18.36 -2.82 -9.62
N LYS A 17 19.45 -2.13 -9.28
CA LYS A 17 20.77 -2.75 -9.41
C LYS A 17 20.99 -3.72 -8.25
N GLU A 18 21.05 -5.00 -8.54
CA GLU A 18 21.49 -6.00 -7.56
C GLU A 18 23.01 -5.90 -7.37
N LEU A 19 23.41 -5.70 -6.12
CA LEU A 19 24.81 -5.71 -5.73
C LEU A 19 25.16 -7.09 -5.17
N LYS A 20 26.33 -7.62 -5.58
CA LYS A 20 26.78 -8.95 -5.13
C LYS A 20 27.05 -9.03 -3.62
N ASN A 21 27.38 -7.90 -3.01
CA ASN A 21 27.67 -7.82 -1.58
C ASN A 21 26.41 -7.36 -0.83
N PRO A 22 25.84 -8.18 0.09
CA PRO A 22 24.66 -7.81 0.86
C PRO A 22 24.81 -6.51 1.69
N LYS A 23 26.02 -6.25 2.23
CA LYS A 23 26.28 -5.02 2.99
C LYS A 23 26.27 -3.77 2.08
N GLU A 24 26.82 -3.89 0.87
CA GLU A 24 26.75 -2.81 -0.11
C GLU A 24 25.33 -2.59 -0.61
N GLN A 25 24.55 -3.67 -0.77
CA GLN A 25 23.14 -3.57 -1.12
C GLN A 25 22.35 -2.82 -0.04
N LEU A 26 22.56 -3.15 1.24
CA LEU A 26 21.92 -2.46 2.36
C LEU A 26 22.34 -0.98 2.42
N LEU A 27 23.62 -0.66 2.22
CA LEU A 27 24.09 0.71 2.18
C LEU A 27 23.48 1.49 1.00
N TRP A 28 23.32 0.84 -0.13
CA TRP A 28 22.67 1.43 -1.30
C TRP A 28 21.18 1.68 -1.05
N LEU A 29 20.51 0.71 -0.44
CA LEU A 29 19.09 0.82 -0.04
C LEU A 29 18.88 1.88 1.07
N SER A 30 19.88 2.17 1.88
CA SER A 30 19.81 3.16 2.97
C SER A 30 20.01 4.61 2.56
N HIS A 31 20.15 4.93 1.29
CA HIS A 31 20.38 6.28 0.75
C HIS A 31 21.64 7.00 1.27
N ARG A 32 22.53 6.32 1.92
CA ARG A 32 23.70 6.94 2.55
C ARG A 32 24.84 7.28 1.59
N LYS A 33 24.72 6.90 0.31
CA LYS A 33 25.65 7.36 -0.73
C LYS A 33 25.00 8.52 -1.47
N ASP A 34 25.65 9.67 -1.42
CA ASP A 34 25.26 10.85 -2.18
C ASP A 34 25.04 10.51 -3.66
N ASN A 35 23.97 11.04 -4.23
CA ASN A 35 23.58 10.90 -5.63
C ASN A 35 23.10 9.51 -6.08
N ASN A 36 22.53 8.68 -5.21
CA ASN A 36 21.95 7.42 -5.65
C ASN A 36 20.58 7.61 -6.28
N VAL A 37 20.54 7.40 -7.56
CA VAL A 37 19.33 7.09 -8.30
C VAL A 37 18.94 5.65 -7.95
N PHE A 38 17.73 5.42 -7.48
CA PHE A 38 17.26 4.07 -7.04
C PHE A 38 17.20 3.08 -8.18
N ALA A 39 17.01 3.60 -9.39
CA ALA A 39 16.94 2.87 -10.64
C ALA A 39 17.27 3.83 -11.80
N PRO A 40 17.48 3.34 -13.03
CA PRO A 40 17.62 4.22 -14.17
C PRO A 40 16.42 5.16 -14.31
N LEU A 41 16.65 6.48 -14.39
CA LEU A 41 15.59 7.50 -14.45
C LEU A 41 14.55 7.22 -15.55
N LYS A 42 15.01 6.68 -16.70
CA LYS A 42 14.12 6.27 -17.81
C LYS A 42 13.05 5.26 -17.40
N SER A 43 13.20 4.58 -16.26
CA SER A 43 12.24 3.59 -15.74
C SER A 43 11.27 4.18 -14.71
N TYR A 44 11.47 5.44 -14.29
CA TYR A 44 10.58 6.11 -13.35
C TYR A 44 9.22 6.43 -13.97
N PRO A 45 8.15 6.55 -13.17
CA PRO A 45 6.82 6.89 -13.66
C PRO A 45 6.78 8.16 -14.50
N SER A 46 7.52 9.20 -14.12
CA SER A 46 7.63 10.47 -14.85
C SER A 46 8.19 10.31 -16.26
N ASN A 47 8.96 9.26 -16.53
CA ASN A 47 9.46 8.90 -17.85
C ASN A 47 8.65 7.79 -18.54
N ARG A 48 7.51 7.43 -17.95
CA ARG A 48 6.59 6.39 -18.44
C ARG A 48 5.17 6.91 -18.69
N GLY A 49 5.03 8.24 -18.79
CA GLY A 49 3.77 8.87 -19.19
C GLY A 49 2.99 9.54 -18.06
N PHE A 50 3.53 9.58 -16.83
CA PHE A 50 2.95 10.36 -15.73
C PHE A 50 3.62 11.72 -15.63
N GLU A 51 2.84 12.80 -15.72
CA GLU A 51 3.34 14.18 -15.52
C GLU A 51 3.76 14.44 -14.08
N GLN A 52 3.04 13.80 -13.14
CA GLN A 52 3.29 13.90 -11.71
C GLN A 52 3.37 12.50 -11.08
N HIS A 53 4.41 12.27 -10.31
CA HIS A 53 4.56 11.08 -9.49
C HIS A 53 5.03 11.45 -8.08
N TRP A 54 4.28 11.01 -7.07
CA TRP A 54 4.62 11.10 -5.66
C TRP A 54 4.57 9.72 -5.04
N GLY A 55 5.71 9.15 -4.72
CA GLY A 55 5.69 7.79 -4.19
C GLY A 55 7.06 7.13 -4.14
N VAL A 56 7.06 5.82 -4.02
CA VAL A 56 8.26 5.01 -3.86
C VAL A 56 8.57 4.20 -5.12
N ILE A 57 9.85 4.14 -5.45
CA ILE A 57 10.34 3.38 -6.62
C ILE A 57 10.48 1.89 -6.27
N TRP A 58 10.83 1.58 -5.01
CA TRP A 58 11.03 0.22 -4.51
C TRP A 58 9.72 -0.47 -4.09
N GLY A 59 9.78 -1.81 -3.93
CA GLY A 59 8.61 -2.64 -3.63
C GLY A 59 8.24 -2.75 -2.16
N VAL A 60 9.22 -2.72 -1.27
CA VAL A 60 9.06 -2.89 0.17
C VAL A 60 9.65 -1.70 0.89
N ILE A 61 8.91 -1.11 1.81
CA ILE A 61 9.31 0.11 2.51
C ILE A 61 8.89 0.09 3.96
N ASN A 62 9.56 0.88 4.79
CA ASN A 62 9.02 1.31 6.08
C ASN A 62 7.92 2.36 5.84
N PHE A 63 6.76 2.20 6.47
CA PHE A 63 5.62 3.10 6.26
C PHE A 63 5.78 4.45 6.96
N PHE A 64 6.64 4.52 7.98
CA PHE A 64 6.92 5.74 8.73
C PHE A 64 8.17 6.48 8.22
N ASP A 65 9.09 5.75 7.58
CA ASP A 65 10.31 6.31 7.02
C ASP A 65 10.70 5.57 5.73
N PRO A 66 9.96 5.80 4.63
CA PRO A 66 10.15 5.05 3.39
C PRO A 66 11.45 5.46 2.69
N PHE A 67 12.26 4.48 2.32
CA PHE A 67 13.32 4.74 1.36
C PHE A 67 12.76 4.78 -0.07
N SER A 68 13.52 5.29 -1.02
CA SER A 68 13.12 5.50 -2.43
C SER A 68 11.89 6.39 -2.64
N LEU A 69 11.55 7.21 -1.65
CA LEU A 69 10.49 8.20 -1.79
C LEU A 69 10.95 9.33 -2.71
N VAL A 70 10.14 9.62 -3.71
CA VAL A 70 10.47 10.63 -4.73
C VAL A 70 9.26 11.49 -5.09
N HIS A 71 9.54 12.70 -5.57
CA HIS A 71 8.64 13.48 -6.40
C HIS A 71 9.23 13.55 -7.82
N ASN A 72 8.60 12.89 -8.75
CA ASN A 72 9.12 12.66 -10.10
C ASN A 72 10.51 11.97 -10.05
N GLU A 73 11.57 12.69 -10.40
CA GLU A 73 12.94 12.19 -10.35
C GLU A 73 13.72 12.62 -9.11
N LYS A 74 13.12 13.50 -8.28
CA LYS A 74 13.79 14.07 -7.11
C LYS A 74 13.51 13.26 -5.87
N GLU A 75 14.56 12.83 -5.20
CA GLU A 75 14.47 12.16 -3.90
C GLU A 75 13.91 13.09 -2.83
N ILE A 76 13.00 12.54 -2.00
CA ILE A 76 12.53 13.15 -0.75
C ILE A 76 13.33 12.51 0.38
N LYS A 77 14.36 13.22 0.86
CA LYS A 77 15.33 12.68 1.83
C LYS A 77 14.80 12.61 3.25
N ASN A 78 13.97 13.55 3.63
CA ASN A 78 13.46 13.69 4.98
C ASN A 78 11.95 13.74 4.97
N VAL A 79 11.36 13.04 5.90
CA VAL A 79 9.92 13.07 6.17
C VAL A 79 9.69 13.61 7.58
N PRO A 80 8.54 14.23 7.89
CA PRO A 80 8.21 14.67 9.25
C PRO A 80 8.05 13.48 10.20
N ASP A 81 8.16 13.73 11.51
CA ASP A 81 8.09 12.69 12.53
C ASP A 81 6.74 11.96 12.58
N ASP A 82 5.66 12.62 12.15
CA ASP A 82 4.31 12.08 12.05
C ASP A 82 3.98 11.50 10.67
N PHE A 83 5.00 11.28 9.84
CA PHE A 83 4.79 10.73 8.50
C PHE A 83 4.22 9.32 8.54
N TYR A 84 3.20 9.10 7.71
CA TYR A 84 2.67 7.77 7.43
C TYR A 84 2.36 7.60 5.94
N MET A 85 2.95 6.59 5.30
CA MET A 85 2.93 6.44 3.85
C MET A 85 1.53 6.35 3.25
N THR A 86 0.58 5.69 3.92
CA THR A 86 -0.80 5.57 3.44
C THR A 86 -1.49 6.94 3.39
N ASP A 87 -1.26 7.77 4.41
CA ASP A 87 -1.78 9.14 4.44
C ASP A 87 -1.10 10.02 3.39
N PHE A 88 0.22 9.91 3.25
CA PHE A 88 0.97 10.63 2.23
C PHE A 88 0.44 10.34 0.81
N ILE A 89 0.18 9.06 0.48
CA ILE A 89 -0.42 8.67 -0.80
C ILE A 89 -1.78 9.36 -0.99
N THR A 90 -2.60 9.33 0.04
CA THR A 90 -3.93 9.96 0.04
C THR A 90 -3.83 11.48 -0.15
N ASP A 91 -2.98 12.15 0.62
CA ASP A 91 -2.81 13.60 0.59
C ASP A 91 -2.28 14.06 -0.77
N LYS A 92 -1.27 13.38 -1.32
CA LYS A 92 -0.75 13.70 -2.65
C LYS A 92 -1.75 13.43 -3.76
N SER A 93 -2.59 12.41 -3.62
CA SER A 93 -3.70 12.19 -4.56
C SER A 93 -4.74 13.29 -4.50
N ILE A 94 -5.06 13.78 -3.30
CA ILE A 94 -5.97 14.92 -3.09
C ILE A 94 -5.39 16.19 -3.71
N ASP A 95 -4.09 16.45 -3.51
CA ASP A 95 -3.39 17.58 -4.12
C ASP A 95 -3.47 17.53 -5.64
N LEU A 96 -3.24 16.35 -6.24
CA LEU A 96 -3.32 16.16 -7.69
C LEU A 96 -4.74 16.31 -8.23
N ILE A 97 -5.77 15.80 -7.55
CA ILE A 97 -7.15 16.01 -7.91
C ILE A 97 -7.46 17.53 -7.91
N ASP A 98 -7.01 18.25 -6.87
CA ASP A 98 -7.21 19.69 -6.77
C ASP A 98 -6.48 20.46 -7.87
N GLU A 99 -5.28 20.07 -8.22
CA GLU A 99 -4.51 20.67 -9.31
C GLU A 99 -5.20 20.43 -10.66
N PHE A 100 -5.51 19.17 -10.97
CA PHE A 100 -6.04 18.77 -12.28
C PHE A 100 -7.47 19.27 -12.52
N SER A 101 -8.27 19.38 -11.46
CA SER A 101 -9.64 19.92 -11.57
C SER A 101 -9.70 21.41 -11.91
N LYS A 102 -8.57 22.14 -11.88
CA LYS A 102 -8.49 23.54 -12.31
C LYS A 102 -8.35 23.69 -13.83
N ASP A 103 -7.94 22.61 -14.48
CA ASP A 103 -7.82 22.55 -15.94
C ASP A 103 -9.13 22.08 -16.57
N GLN A 104 -9.32 22.34 -17.87
CA GLN A 104 -10.44 21.77 -18.62
C GLN A 104 -10.14 20.39 -19.21
N ASN A 105 -8.91 19.92 -19.02
CA ASN A 105 -8.48 18.61 -19.53
C ASN A 105 -8.93 17.47 -18.60
N PRO A 106 -9.33 16.34 -19.16
CA PRO A 106 -9.57 15.17 -18.35
C PRO A 106 -8.27 14.71 -17.67
N PHE A 107 -8.38 13.98 -16.58
CA PHE A 107 -7.22 13.43 -15.91
C PHE A 107 -7.28 11.90 -15.74
N PHE A 108 -6.12 11.30 -15.65
CA PHE A 108 -5.90 9.92 -15.22
C PHE A 108 -5.04 9.92 -13.97
N LEU A 109 -5.57 9.42 -12.86
CA LEU A 109 -4.86 9.30 -11.61
C LEU A 109 -4.76 7.83 -11.19
N TYR A 110 -3.53 7.33 -11.07
CA TYR A 110 -3.26 5.99 -10.55
C TYR A 110 -2.81 6.09 -9.09
N VAL A 111 -3.65 5.61 -8.18
CA VAL A 111 -3.38 5.58 -6.74
C VAL A 111 -2.94 4.18 -6.36
N ALA A 112 -1.63 3.97 -6.29
CA ALA A 112 -1.00 2.68 -6.03
C ALA A 112 -0.64 2.52 -4.55
N HIS A 113 -1.62 2.10 -3.73
CA HIS A 113 -1.38 1.92 -2.30
C HIS A 113 -0.29 0.90 -2.00
N THR A 114 0.55 1.19 -1.00
CA THR A 114 1.51 0.25 -0.44
C THR A 114 0.87 -0.69 0.58
N ALA A 115 -0.15 -0.20 1.29
CA ALA A 115 -0.95 -1.01 2.20
C ALA A 115 -1.81 -2.03 1.43
N PRO A 116 -2.02 -3.23 1.96
CA PRO A 116 -1.54 -3.77 3.24
C PRO A 116 -0.30 -4.67 3.13
N HIS A 117 0.60 -4.40 2.18
CA HIS A 117 1.84 -5.18 2.04
C HIS A 117 2.68 -5.11 3.33
N TRP A 118 3.40 -6.18 3.66
CA TRP A 118 4.36 -6.13 4.77
C TRP A 118 5.51 -5.14 4.48
N PRO A 119 6.18 -4.59 5.54
CA PRO A 119 5.97 -4.83 6.98
C PRO A 119 4.61 -4.30 7.46
N LEU A 120 4.03 -5.00 8.45
CA LEU A 120 2.71 -4.63 8.98
C LEU A 120 2.87 -3.43 9.94
N HIS A 121 3.06 -2.28 9.37
CA HIS A 121 3.19 -1.00 10.05
C HIS A 121 1.83 -0.30 10.04
N ALA A 122 1.14 -0.27 11.17
CA ALA A 122 -0.16 0.38 11.33
C ALA A 122 -0.13 1.40 12.47
N LEU A 123 -0.99 2.41 12.38
CA LEU A 123 -1.14 3.41 13.44
C LEU A 123 -1.84 2.80 14.66
N PRO A 124 -1.39 3.12 15.89
CA PRO A 124 -1.98 2.56 17.11
C PRO A 124 -3.48 2.79 17.25
N GLU A 125 -3.97 3.95 16.85
CA GLU A 125 -5.39 4.31 16.88
C GLU A 125 -6.24 3.46 15.93
N ASP A 126 -5.67 2.95 14.85
CA ASP A 126 -6.37 2.04 13.94
C ASP A 126 -6.28 0.60 14.44
N ILE A 127 -5.15 0.16 15.03
CA ILE A 127 -5.00 -1.19 15.59
C ILE A 127 -6.02 -1.42 16.71
N VAL A 128 -6.25 -0.43 17.58
CA VAL A 128 -7.14 -0.59 18.74
C VAL A 128 -8.57 -0.92 18.34
N LYS A 129 -9.02 -0.54 17.15
CA LYS A 129 -10.35 -0.85 16.61
C LYS A 129 -10.55 -2.36 16.39
N TYR A 130 -9.47 -3.08 16.16
CA TYR A 130 -9.46 -4.51 15.82
C TYR A 130 -9.03 -5.41 16.97
N LYS A 131 -8.79 -4.84 18.18
CA LYS A 131 -8.33 -5.58 19.33
C LYS A 131 -9.30 -6.73 19.68
N GLY A 132 -8.76 -7.97 19.67
CA GLY A 132 -9.49 -9.19 19.99
C GLY A 132 -10.41 -9.73 18.87
N VAL A 133 -10.56 -9.01 17.75
CA VAL A 133 -11.43 -9.43 16.63
C VAL A 133 -10.96 -10.74 16.00
N TYR A 134 -9.68 -11.05 16.09
CA TYR A 134 -9.05 -12.19 15.43
C TYR A 134 -8.65 -13.32 16.38
N ASP A 135 -9.07 -13.27 17.65
CA ASP A 135 -8.69 -14.28 18.66
C ASP A 135 -9.24 -15.68 18.36
N GLU A 136 -10.36 -15.77 17.64
CA GLU A 136 -10.90 -17.04 17.12
C GLU A 136 -10.13 -17.59 15.90
N GLY A 137 -9.23 -16.78 15.31
CA GLY A 137 -8.30 -17.13 14.27
C GLY A 137 -8.84 -17.25 12.86
N TRP A 138 -7.92 -17.57 11.94
CA TRP A 138 -8.16 -17.50 10.48
C TRP A 138 -9.22 -18.50 9.97
N ASN A 139 -9.35 -19.68 10.56
CA ASN A 139 -10.37 -20.63 10.14
C ASN A 139 -11.77 -20.04 10.34
N LYS A 140 -12.05 -19.52 11.54
CA LYS A 140 -13.33 -18.91 11.88
C LYS A 140 -13.59 -17.63 11.08
N LEU A 141 -12.56 -16.79 10.97
CA LEU A 141 -12.64 -15.58 10.15
C LEU A 141 -13.02 -15.90 8.70
N ARG A 142 -12.42 -16.93 8.11
CA ARG A 142 -12.69 -17.35 6.74
C ARG A 142 -14.13 -17.81 6.55
N GLU A 143 -14.63 -18.60 7.49
CA GLU A 143 -16.04 -19.04 7.49
C GLU A 143 -17.01 -17.87 7.62
N ASN A 144 -16.75 -16.97 8.56
CA ASN A 144 -17.58 -15.79 8.81
C ASN A 144 -17.60 -14.86 7.60
N ARG A 145 -16.44 -14.62 6.97
CA ARG A 145 -16.35 -13.84 5.73
C ARG A 145 -17.16 -14.47 4.61
N TYR A 146 -17.04 -15.77 4.42
CA TYR A 146 -17.79 -16.49 3.38
C TYR A 146 -19.32 -16.36 3.60
N LYS A 147 -19.79 -16.56 4.82
CA LYS A 147 -21.21 -16.36 5.19
C LYS A 147 -21.66 -14.92 4.90
N GLY A 148 -20.87 -13.93 5.33
CA GLY A 148 -21.20 -12.53 5.09
C GLY A 148 -21.23 -12.14 3.61
N LEU A 149 -20.42 -12.76 2.75
CA LEU A 149 -20.47 -12.54 1.30
C LEU A 149 -21.75 -13.12 0.68
N ILE A 150 -22.21 -14.28 1.16
CA ILE A 150 -23.49 -14.87 0.74
C ILE A 150 -24.66 -14.01 1.20
N GLU A 151 -24.69 -13.62 2.47
CA GLU A 151 -25.74 -12.79 3.06
C GLU A 151 -25.90 -11.45 2.33
N LYS A 152 -24.78 -10.88 1.85
CA LYS A 152 -24.77 -9.66 1.04
C LYS A 152 -25.08 -9.88 -0.43
N GLY A 153 -25.30 -11.12 -0.88
CA GLY A 153 -25.57 -11.46 -2.26
C GLY A 153 -24.38 -11.27 -3.22
N ILE A 154 -23.14 -11.14 -2.69
CA ILE A 154 -21.93 -10.94 -3.50
C ILE A 154 -21.54 -12.25 -4.19
N ILE A 155 -21.69 -13.39 -3.51
CA ILE A 155 -21.43 -14.72 -4.05
C ILE A 155 -22.60 -15.66 -3.82
N LYS A 156 -22.67 -16.74 -4.60
CA LYS A 156 -23.61 -17.84 -4.41
C LYS A 156 -22.82 -19.13 -4.15
N PRO A 157 -23.24 -19.96 -3.16
CA PRO A 157 -22.52 -21.19 -2.82
C PRO A 157 -22.34 -22.14 -4.01
N GLU A 158 -23.31 -22.17 -4.93
CA GLU A 158 -23.34 -23.05 -6.10
C GLU A 158 -22.23 -22.69 -7.12
N THR A 159 -21.90 -21.40 -7.24
CA THR A 159 -20.91 -20.88 -8.18
C THR A 159 -19.56 -20.58 -7.55
N ALA A 160 -19.53 -20.34 -6.25
CA ALA A 160 -18.33 -20.02 -5.49
C ALA A 160 -18.33 -20.77 -4.14
N PRO A 161 -18.18 -22.09 -4.13
CA PRO A 161 -18.12 -22.88 -2.89
C PRO A 161 -16.86 -22.50 -2.08
N LEU A 162 -16.94 -22.57 -0.77
CA LEU A 162 -15.77 -22.35 0.09
C LEU A 162 -14.74 -23.45 -0.15
N ALA A 163 -13.63 -23.10 -0.79
CA ALA A 163 -12.55 -24.04 -1.07
C ALA A 163 -12.01 -24.67 0.22
N LYS A 164 -11.50 -25.90 0.15
CA LYS A 164 -10.82 -26.52 1.29
C LYS A 164 -9.57 -25.72 1.67
N ASN A 165 -9.24 -25.68 2.96
CA ASN A 165 -8.00 -25.08 3.42
C ASN A 165 -6.84 -26.04 3.12
N GLU A 166 -6.16 -25.85 1.99
CA GLU A 166 -5.04 -26.70 1.57
C GLU A 166 -3.72 -26.37 2.29
N SER A 167 -3.63 -25.21 2.94
CA SER A 167 -2.42 -24.81 3.69
C SER A 167 -2.14 -25.68 4.93
N GLY A 168 -3.08 -26.51 5.31
CA GLY A 168 -2.93 -27.56 6.31
C GLY A 168 -2.81 -27.08 7.75
N LYS A 169 -2.56 -25.80 8.00
CA LYS A 169 -2.44 -25.27 9.36
C LYS A 169 -3.79 -24.87 9.93
N LEU A 170 -4.21 -25.59 10.96
CA LEU A 170 -5.40 -25.22 11.72
C LEU A 170 -5.04 -24.21 12.81
N TRP A 171 -5.93 -23.27 13.06
CA TRP A 171 -5.77 -22.33 14.18
C TRP A 171 -5.62 -23.03 15.52
N ALA A 172 -6.34 -24.14 15.71
CA ALA A 172 -6.27 -24.94 16.93
C ALA A 172 -4.85 -25.44 17.25
N GLU A 173 -4.07 -25.76 16.22
CA GLU A 173 -2.70 -26.29 16.30
C GLU A 173 -1.63 -25.20 16.39
N ASN A 174 -2.00 -23.94 16.20
CA ASN A 174 -1.06 -22.82 16.25
C ASN A 174 -0.63 -22.53 17.69
N LYS A 175 0.68 -22.55 17.92
CA LYS A 175 1.29 -22.28 19.24
C LYS A 175 1.44 -20.79 19.54
N GLU A 176 1.34 -19.93 18.50
CA GLU A 176 1.60 -18.50 18.61
C GLU A 176 0.33 -17.67 18.34
N LYS A 177 -0.81 -18.15 18.84
CA LYS A 177 -2.12 -17.55 18.56
C LYS A 177 -2.19 -16.05 18.87
N ALA A 178 -1.63 -15.64 20.01
CA ALA A 178 -1.64 -14.22 20.39
C ALA A 178 -0.81 -13.35 19.43
N TRP A 179 0.31 -13.87 18.92
CA TRP A 179 1.15 -13.19 17.94
C TRP A 179 0.42 -13.06 16.59
N GLU A 180 -0.16 -14.14 16.11
CA GLU A 180 -0.88 -14.15 14.83
C GLU A 180 -2.16 -13.30 14.87
N SER A 181 -2.87 -13.28 16.03
CA SER A 181 -4.01 -12.38 16.22
C SER A 181 -3.57 -10.92 16.08
N LYS A 182 -2.44 -10.53 16.69
CA LYS A 182 -1.87 -9.18 16.56
C LYS A 182 -1.46 -8.83 15.13
N HIS A 183 -0.89 -9.75 14.40
CA HIS A 183 -0.60 -9.55 12.97
C HIS A 183 -1.87 -9.28 12.17
N MET A 184 -2.94 -10.04 12.40
CA MET A 184 -4.22 -9.81 11.73
C MET A 184 -4.86 -8.47 12.13
N GLU A 185 -4.74 -8.06 13.40
CA GLU A 185 -5.18 -6.74 13.87
C GLU A 185 -4.44 -5.62 13.13
N ALA A 186 -3.11 -5.70 13.04
CA ALA A 186 -2.29 -4.72 12.33
C ALA A 186 -2.60 -4.67 10.83
N HIS A 187 -2.74 -5.84 10.18
CA HIS A 187 -3.13 -5.90 8.77
C HIS A 187 -4.49 -5.25 8.52
N ALA A 188 -5.50 -5.53 9.36
CA ALA A 188 -6.81 -4.93 9.26
C ALA A 188 -6.78 -3.41 9.46
N ALA A 189 -5.96 -2.93 10.40
CA ALA A 189 -5.76 -1.51 10.64
C ALA A 189 -5.15 -0.79 9.42
N MET A 190 -4.21 -1.44 8.73
CA MET A 190 -3.65 -0.88 7.48
C MET A 190 -4.71 -0.77 6.38
N VAL A 191 -5.59 -1.78 6.26
CA VAL A 191 -6.71 -1.76 5.30
C VAL A 191 -7.71 -0.67 5.67
N ASP A 192 -8.07 -0.54 6.95
CA ASP A 192 -8.96 0.50 7.45
C ASP A 192 -8.43 1.90 7.13
N ARG A 193 -7.13 2.16 7.39
CA ARG A 193 -6.54 3.47 7.06
C ARG A 193 -6.56 3.77 5.57
N MET A 194 -6.31 2.77 4.74
CA MET A 194 -6.43 2.91 3.29
C MET A 194 -7.86 3.24 2.87
N ASP A 195 -8.87 2.58 3.44
CA ASP A 195 -10.28 2.83 3.15
C ASP A 195 -10.71 4.24 3.57
N GLN A 196 -10.27 4.71 4.73
CA GLN A 196 -10.46 6.10 5.17
C GLN A 196 -9.86 7.08 4.14
N GLY A 197 -8.66 6.79 3.63
CA GLY A 197 -8.02 7.57 2.58
C GLY A 197 -8.84 7.61 1.30
N ILE A 198 -9.35 6.46 0.85
CA ILE A 198 -10.23 6.37 -0.33
C ILE A 198 -11.50 7.21 -0.13
N GLY A 199 -12.09 7.17 1.06
CA GLY A 199 -13.22 8.03 1.42
C GLY A 199 -12.91 9.51 1.21
N ARG A 200 -11.73 9.97 1.66
CA ARG A 200 -11.25 11.35 1.47
C ARG A 200 -11.06 11.72 0.00
N LEU A 201 -10.58 10.79 -0.84
CA LEU A 201 -10.47 10.98 -2.30
C LEU A 201 -11.85 11.17 -2.95
N ILE A 202 -12.81 10.32 -2.60
CA ILE A 202 -14.19 10.43 -3.08
C ILE A 202 -14.81 11.77 -2.68
N ASP A 203 -14.60 12.21 -1.46
CA ASP A 203 -15.11 13.50 -0.99
C ASP A 203 -14.43 14.67 -1.70
N LYS A 204 -13.14 14.57 -2.04
CA LYS A 204 -12.44 15.56 -2.85
C LYS A 204 -13.04 15.66 -4.25
N LEU A 205 -13.27 14.54 -4.92
CA LEU A 205 -13.93 14.49 -6.24
C LEU A 205 -15.33 15.12 -6.20
N LYS A 206 -16.10 14.89 -5.14
CA LYS A 206 -17.41 15.53 -4.95
C LYS A 206 -17.28 17.05 -4.79
N LYS A 207 -16.31 17.51 -3.98
CA LYS A 207 -16.05 18.92 -3.72
C LYS A 207 -15.61 19.68 -4.97
N THR A 208 -14.82 19.06 -5.84
CA THR A 208 -14.37 19.67 -7.12
C THR A 208 -15.41 19.55 -8.23
N GLY A 209 -16.49 18.79 -8.02
CA GLY A 209 -17.54 18.57 -9.03
C GLY A 209 -17.24 17.43 -10.00
N GLU A 210 -16.05 16.81 -9.90
CA GLU A 210 -15.59 15.78 -10.85
C GLU A 210 -16.23 14.40 -10.64
N TYR A 211 -16.82 14.14 -9.48
CA TYR A 211 -17.28 12.79 -9.09
C TYR A 211 -18.23 12.15 -10.10
N LYS A 212 -19.18 12.92 -10.66
CA LYS A 212 -20.19 12.40 -11.59
C LYS A 212 -19.62 12.08 -12.98
N ASN A 213 -18.46 12.64 -13.32
CA ASN A 213 -17.78 12.45 -14.60
C ASN A 213 -16.48 11.66 -14.46
N THR A 214 -16.28 10.96 -13.34
CA THR A 214 -15.09 10.15 -13.08
C THR A 214 -15.45 8.66 -13.03
N LEU A 215 -14.78 7.87 -13.85
CA LEU A 215 -14.77 6.41 -13.70
C LEU A 215 -13.78 6.04 -12.60
N ILE A 216 -14.28 5.37 -11.57
CA ILE A 216 -13.45 4.90 -10.45
C ILE A 216 -13.34 3.39 -10.53
N LEU A 217 -12.10 2.89 -10.62
CA LEU A 217 -11.77 1.46 -10.60
C LEU A 217 -11.04 1.15 -9.30
N PHE A 218 -11.57 0.20 -8.53
CA PHE A 218 -10.91 -0.36 -7.35
C PHE A 218 -10.63 -1.84 -7.60
N LEU A 219 -9.38 -2.23 -7.48
CA LEU A 219 -8.94 -3.61 -7.71
C LEU A 219 -7.73 -3.95 -6.84
N THR A 220 -7.48 -5.22 -6.68
CA THR A 220 -6.21 -5.74 -6.15
C THR A 220 -5.37 -6.27 -7.31
N ASP A 221 -4.07 -6.03 -7.26
CA ASP A 221 -3.11 -6.49 -8.27
C ASP A 221 -2.84 -8.00 -8.18
N ASN A 222 -2.93 -8.57 -6.96
CA ASN A 222 -2.74 -9.99 -6.67
C ASN A 222 -3.50 -10.41 -5.41
N GLY A 223 -3.50 -11.70 -5.12
CA GLY A 223 -4.00 -12.25 -3.87
C GLY A 223 -3.08 -11.96 -2.69
N ALA A 224 -3.50 -12.38 -1.50
CA ALA A 224 -2.68 -12.26 -0.30
C ALA A 224 -1.35 -13.02 -0.45
N SER A 225 -0.24 -12.36 -0.07
CA SER A 225 1.08 -12.98 -0.06
C SER A 225 1.19 -13.95 1.11
N SER A 226 1.83 -15.09 0.85
CA SER A 226 2.24 -16.05 1.89
C SER A 226 3.69 -15.83 2.34
N GLU A 227 4.33 -14.78 1.85
CA GLU A 227 5.71 -14.46 2.22
C GLU A 227 5.81 -14.16 3.71
N ARG A 228 6.79 -14.76 4.35
CA ARG A 228 7.20 -14.37 5.69
C ARG A 228 8.12 -13.18 5.54
N GLY A 229 7.80 -12.09 6.25
CA GLY A 229 8.63 -10.89 6.26
C GLY A 229 10.11 -11.24 6.47
N TYR A 230 10.98 -10.59 5.72
CA TYR A 230 12.42 -10.72 5.90
C TYR A 230 12.83 -10.25 7.30
N PRO A 231 13.95 -10.74 7.83
CA PRO A 231 14.48 -10.24 9.09
C PRO A 231 14.76 -8.73 9.01
N PRO A 232 14.86 -8.04 10.17
CA PRO A 232 15.11 -6.59 10.21
C PRO A 232 16.28 -6.20 9.30
N GLY A 233 16.08 -5.19 8.46
CA GLY A 233 17.12 -4.74 7.51
C GLY A 233 16.59 -4.01 6.29
N PHE A 234 15.27 -3.98 6.09
CA PHE A 234 14.62 -3.15 5.06
C PHE A 234 14.19 -1.79 5.60
N ASP A 235 14.30 -1.58 6.91
CA ASP A 235 14.15 -0.28 7.54
C ASP A 235 15.41 0.57 7.29
N ARG A 236 15.25 1.88 7.19
CA ARG A 236 16.41 2.76 7.12
C ARG A 236 17.29 2.55 8.36
N PRO A 237 18.57 2.18 8.22
CA PRO A 237 19.45 2.08 9.36
C PRO A 237 19.62 3.46 10.02
N GLY A 238 19.17 3.61 11.25
CA GLY A 238 19.40 4.83 12.03
C GLY A 238 18.16 5.57 12.52
N HIS A 239 16.97 5.13 12.16
CA HIS A 239 15.71 5.56 12.78
C HIS A 239 15.14 4.37 13.57
N ASN A 240 15.46 4.29 14.86
CA ASN A 240 14.80 3.44 15.83
C ASN A 240 13.76 4.27 16.58
#